data_4e763f51875dc208ee3d07e76949289e
#
_entry.id   4e763f51875dc208ee3d07e76949289e
#
_cell.length_a   1.000
_cell.length_b   1.000
_cell.length_c   1.000
_cell.angle_alpha   90.00
_cell.angle_beta   90.00
_cell.angle_gamma   90.00
#
_symmetry.space_group_name_H-M   'P 1'
#
loop_
_entity.id
_entity.type
_entity.pdbx_description
1 polymer ?
#
loop_
_entity_poly.entity_id
_entity_poly.type
_entity_poly.pdbx_seq_one_letter_code
_entity_poly.pdbx_strand_id
1 'polypeptide(L)'
;MAVNALVAETRDATGKGVARRLRAAGRIPAVVYGKGAETKAISIDPSALQRLLQSGGAGMNTLIELSVEGTTRTVLVKELQRDPVRGRPLHTDFYLVDLDQTVEVSVPIRLLGRPEGVELGGILDHPLREIELECLPRAIPESVDVDVSALDVGDSIHVRDLELPEGASVRTDENLAVASVVAPVVIEEPVAEEPEEGEELEEGEEAEGAEGAEAGEAASETSAETKERGE
;
A
#
# COMPACT_ATOMS: atom_id res chain seq x y z
N MET A 1 23.33 -13.17 -18.21
CA MET A 1 22.77 -12.15 -17.31
C MET A 1 21.82 -11.32 -18.12
N ALA A 2 20.54 -11.32 -17.76
CA ALA A 2 19.57 -10.44 -18.43
C ALA A 2 19.94 -8.99 -18.09
N VAL A 3 20.26 -8.21 -19.11
CA VAL A 3 20.57 -6.78 -18.94
C VAL A 3 19.23 -6.09 -18.68
N ASN A 4 19.00 -5.75 -17.42
CA ASN A 4 17.80 -5.05 -16.98
C ASN A 4 17.91 -3.54 -17.32
N ALA A 5 18.06 -3.23 -18.63
CA ALA A 5 18.26 -1.86 -19.08
C ALA A 5 16.91 -1.14 -19.28
N LEU A 6 16.79 0.04 -18.67
CA LEU A 6 15.64 0.95 -18.80
C LEU A 6 16.11 2.27 -19.39
N VAL A 7 15.47 2.69 -20.47
CA VAL A 7 15.75 3.99 -21.10
C VAL A 7 14.84 5.06 -20.48
N ALA A 8 15.45 6.16 -20.09
CA ALA A 8 14.75 7.31 -19.53
C ALA A 8 15.15 8.62 -20.25
N GLU A 9 14.23 9.54 -20.30
CA GLU A 9 14.43 10.88 -20.86
C GLU A 9 14.36 11.91 -19.73
N THR A 10 15.29 12.84 -19.71
CA THR A 10 15.24 13.97 -18.77
C THR A 10 14.05 14.87 -19.05
N ARG A 11 13.56 15.50 -17.99
CA ARG A 11 12.49 16.50 -18.07
C ARG A 11 12.83 17.72 -17.23
N ASP A 12 12.74 18.90 -17.83
CA ASP A 12 12.92 20.18 -17.12
C ASP A 12 11.60 20.66 -16.50
N ALA A 13 10.48 20.35 -17.16
CA ALA A 13 9.18 20.75 -16.71
C ALA A 13 8.65 19.84 -15.59
N THR A 14 8.25 20.44 -14.47
CA THR A 14 7.68 19.79 -13.30
C THR A 14 6.26 20.28 -13.02
N GLY A 15 5.57 19.65 -12.09
CA GLY A 15 4.24 20.04 -11.61
C GLY A 15 3.10 19.17 -12.12
N LYS A 16 1.91 19.34 -11.50
CA LYS A 16 0.70 18.52 -11.67
C LYS A 16 0.23 18.42 -13.14
N GLY A 17 0.23 19.56 -13.85
CA GLY A 17 -0.23 19.60 -15.24
C GLY A 17 0.67 18.84 -16.19
N VAL A 18 2.00 18.92 -16.00
CA VAL A 18 3.00 18.21 -16.80
C VAL A 18 2.90 16.72 -16.55
N ALA A 19 2.86 16.28 -15.28
CA ALA A 19 2.71 14.88 -14.91
C ALA A 19 1.43 14.24 -15.49
N ARG A 20 0.30 14.99 -15.50
CA ARG A 20 -0.95 14.53 -16.12
C ARG A 20 -0.81 14.33 -17.63
N ARG A 21 -0.15 15.27 -18.33
CA ARG A 21 0.09 15.17 -19.78
C ARG A 21 1.00 14.00 -20.13
N LEU A 22 2.07 13.77 -19.35
CA LEU A 22 2.96 12.62 -19.53
C LEU A 22 2.20 11.30 -19.40
N ARG A 23 1.37 11.16 -18.37
CA ARG A 23 0.57 9.94 -18.19
C ARG A 23 -0.46 9.74 -19.31
N ALA A 24 -1.04 10.81 -19.83
CA ALA A 24 -1.92 10.74 -21.00
C ALA A 24 -1.17 10.33 -22.29
N ALA A 25 0.11 10.69 -22.40
CA ALA A 25 0.99 10.24 -23.48
C ALA A 25 1.58 8.83 -23.28
N GLY A 26 1.15 8.10 -22.23
CA GLY A 26 1.60 6.75 -21.97
C GLY A 26 2.97 6.66 -21.28
N ARG A 27 3.49 7.76 -20.75
CA ARG A 27 4.75 7.80 -19.98
C ARG A 27 4.49 8.16 -18.52
N ILE A 28 5.33 7.70 -17.61
CA ILE A 28 5.23 8.07 -16.20
C ILE A 28 6.40 8.97 -15.79
N PRO A 29 6.12 9.97 -14.93
CA PRO A 29 7.16 10.73 -14.29
C PRO A 29 7.91 9.89 -13.28
N ALA A 30 9.22 10.06 -13.21
CA ALA A 30 10.07 9.45 -12.23
C ALA A 30 11.13 10.45 -11.76
N VAL A 31 11.80 10.10 -10.65
CA VAL A 31 12.90 10.88 -10.09
C VAL A 31 14.05 9.95 -9.81
N VAL A 32 15.27 10.41 -10.10
CA VAL A 32 16.50 9.71 -9.77
C VAL A 32 17.27 10.55 -8.76
N TYR A 33 17.64 9.95 -7.64
CA TYR A 33 18.45 10.59 -6.61
C TYR A 33 19.39 9.56 -5.95
N GLY A 34 20.37 10.01 -5.21
CA GLY A 34 21.31 9.14 -4.51
C GLY A 34 22.53 9.89 -4.03
N LYS A 35 23.43 9.19 -3.31
CA LYS A 35 24.64 9.78 -2.78
C LYS A 35 25.52 10.31 -3.91
N GLY A 36 25.93 11.59 -3.80
CA GLY A 36 26.87 12.23 -4.74
C GLY A 36 26.32 12.58 -6.11
N ALA A 37 25.03 12.41 -6.36
CA ALA A 37 24.40 12.79 -7.61
C ALA A 37 23.29 13.83 -7.41
N GLU A 38 23.16 14.76 -8.36
CA GLU A 38 22.03 15.70 -8.38
C GLU A 38 20.74 14.96 -8.67
N THR A 39 19.68 15.34 -7.96
CA THR A 39 18.33 14.83 -8.22
C THR A 39 17.88 15.23 -9.61
N LYS A 40 17.56 14.26 -10.46
CA LYS A 40 17.09 14.47 -11.82
C LYS A 40 15.66 14.00 -11.99
N ALA A 41 14.83 14.86 -12.56
CA ALA A 41 13.49 14.47 -12.96
C ALA A 41 13.55 13.82 -14.35
N ILE A 42 12.96 12.65 -14.47
CA ILE A 42 12.97 11.85 -15.70
C ILE A 42 11.55 11.39 -16.07
N SER A 43 11.40 10.87 -17.27
CA SER A 43 10.20 10.16 -17.73
C SER A 43 10.58 8.81 -18.31
N ILE A 44 9.79 7.80 -18.00
CA ILE A 44 10.01 6.41 -18.41
C ILE A 44 8.76 5.78 -19.02
N ASP A 45 8.96 4.64 -19.72
CA ASP A 45 7.87 3.80 -20.21
C ASP A 45 7.39 2.86 -19.07
N PRO A 46 6.12 2.95 -18.63
CA PRO A 46 5.57 2.08 -17.61
C PRO A 46 5.61 0.59 -17.98
N SER A 47 5.44 0.26 -19.26
CA SER A 47 5.42 -1.13 -19.72
C SER A 47 6.81 -1.77 -19.66
N ALA A 48 7.85 -0.98 -19.97
CA ALA A 48 9.23 -1.43 -19.85
C ALA A 48 9.60 -1.66 -18.38
N LEU A 49 9.26 -0.71 -17.50
CA LEU A 49 9.48 -0.86 -16.05
C LEU A 49 8.78 -2.09 -15.50
N GLN A 50 7.50 -2.27 -15.81
CA GLN A 50 6.72 -3.39 -15.29
C GLN A 50 7.29 -4.75 -15.73
N ARG A 51 7.73 -4.86 -16.99
CA ARG A 51 8.41 -6.07 -17.49
C ARG A 51 9.69 -6.36 -16.72
N LEU A 52 10.51 -5.34 -16.44
CA LEU A 52 11.76 -5.51 -15.70
C LEU A 52 11.50 -5.97 -14.26
N LEU A 53 10.52 -5.38 -13.58
CA LEU A 53 10.15 -5.76 -12.21
C LEU A 53 9.59 -7.19 -12.13
N GLN A 54 8.90 -7.66 -13.18
CA GLN A 54 8.36 -9.02 -13.23
C GLN A 54 9.42 -10.06 -13.63
N SER A 55 10.35 -9.69 -14.52
CA SER A 55 11.40 -10.62 -14.99
C SER A 55 12.56 -10.75 -14.02
N GLY A 56 12.78 -9.74 -13.17
CA GLY A 56 13.89 -9.69 -12.23
C GLY A 56 13.75 -10.60 -11.01
N GLY A 57 12.56 -11.16 -10.77
CA GLY A 57 12.27 -12.03 -9.60
C GLY A 57 12.21 -11.26 -8.27
N ALA A 58 13.12 -10.34 -8.04
CA ALA A 58 13.22 -9.54 -6.81
C ALA A 58 12.18 -8.39 -6.72
N GLY A 59 11.23 -8.32 -7.63
CA GLY A 59 10.19 -7.29 -7.61
C GLY A 59 10.77 -5.87 -7.61
N MET A 60 10.44 -5.06 -6.58
CA MET A 60 10.95 -3.69 -6.44
C MET A 60 12.46 -3.65 -6.14
N ASN A 61 13.02 -4.72 -5.59
CA ASN A 61 14.44 -4.82 -5.22
C ASN A 61 15.35 -5.22 -6.39
N THR A 62 14.80 -5.25 -7.61
CA THR A 62 15.57 -5.53 -8.82
C THR A 62 16.53 -4.39 -9.14
N LEU A 63 17.82 -4.72 -9.36
CA LEU A 63 18.81 -3.78 -9.86
C LEU A 63 18.55 -3.50 -11.33
N ILE A 64 18.42 -2.22 -11.68
CA ILE A 64 18.10 -1.75 -13.02
C ILE A 64 19.25 -0.87 -13.54
N GLU A 65 19.69 -1.12 -14.76
CA GLU A 65 20.60 -0.23 -15.48
C GLU A 65 19.78 0.87 -16.17
N LEU A 66 19.76 2.05 -15.56
CA LEU A 66 19.06 3.20 -16.09
C LEU A 66 19.94 3.99 -17.05
N SER A 67 19.52 4.09 -18.30
CA SER A 67 20.17 4.91 -19.31
C SER A 67 19.46 6.26 -19.43
N VAL A 68 20.17 7.32 -19.04
CA VAL A 68 19.70 8.71 -19.14
C VAL A 68 20.70 9.47 -19.99
N GLU A 69 20.27 10.02 -21.11
CA GLU A 69 21.13 10.83 -22.01
C GLU A 69 22.44 10.15 -22.40
N GLY A 70 22.43 8.83 -22.60
CA GLY A 70 23.61 8.07 -22.96
C GLY A 70 24.54 7.70 -21.79
N THR A 71 24.21 8.12 -20.58
CA THR A 71 24.90 7.68 -19.36
C THR A 71 24.12 6.57 -18.70
N THR A 72 24.75 5.40 -18.51
CA THR A 72 24.13 4.27 -17.80
C THR A 72 24.57 4.26 -16.34
N ARG A 73 23.61 4.12 -15.42
CA ARG A 73 23.86 4.02 -13.98
C ARG A 73 23.01 2.93 -13.37
N THR A 74 23.54 2.25 -12.36
CA THR A 74 22.78 1.24 -11.62
C THR A 74 21.88 1.93 -10.59
N VAL A 75 20.59 1.58 -10.64
CA VAL A 75 19.58 2.11 -9.75
C VAL A 75 18.72 1.00 -9.14
N LEU A 76 18.13 1.30 -8.00
CA LEU A 76 17.11 0.50 -7.34
C LEU A 76 15.79 1.27 -7.34
N VAL A 77 14.67 0.57 -7.42
CA VAL A 77 13.36 1.20 -7.23
C VAL A 77 13.10 1.35 -5.73
N LYS A 78 13.14 2.59 -5.23
CA LYS A 78 12.88 2.86 -3.81
C LYS A 78 11.39 2.93 -3.51
N GLU A 79 10.61 3.56 -4.42
CA GLU A 79 9.15 3.68 -4.29
C GLU A 79 8.49 3.54 -5.66
N LEU A 80 7.36 2.84 -5.69
CA LEU A 80 6.51 2.67 -6.86
C LEU A 80 5.07 2.98 -6.51
N GLN A 81 4.61 4.16 -6.89
CA GLN A 81 3.21 4.53 -6.73
C GLN A 81 2.37 3.93 -7.84
N ARG A 82 1.31 3.22 -7.47
CA ARG A 82 0.36 2.59 -8.40
C ARG A 82 -1.04 3.17 -8.23
N ASP A 83 -1.79 3.17 -9.30
CA ASP A 83 -3.22 3.46 -9.27
C ASP A 83 -3.95 2.33 -8.51
N PRO A 84 -4.67 2.62 -7.41
CA PRO A 84 -5.31 1.57 -6.61
C PRO A 84 -6.41 0.81 -7.35
N VAL A 85 -7.02 1.42 -8.36
CA VAL A 85 -8.12 0.80 -9.13
C VAL A 85 -7.61 0.06 -10.35
N ARG A 86 -6.67 0.67 -11.08
CA ARG A 86 -6.18 0.13 -12.36
C ARG A 86 -4.85 -0.60 -12.24
N GLY A 87 -4.16 -0.54 -11.10
CA GLY A 87 -2.85 -1.15 -10.87
C GLY A 87 -1.71 -0.56 -11.70
N ARG A 88 -1.95 0.52 -12.45
CA ARG A 88 -0.95 1.12 -13.34
C ARG A 88 0.04 1.95 -12.53
N PRO A 89 1.35 1.91 -12.86
CA PRO A 89 2.33 2.77 -12.23
C PRO A 89 2.05 4.25 -12.55
N LEU A 90 2.09 5.09 -11.51
CA LEU A 90 1.85 6.53 -11.57
C LEU A 90 3.12 7.34 -11.38
N HIS A 91 4.02 6.88 -10.52
CA HIS A 91 5.30 7.50 -10.20
C HIS A 91 6.30 6.45 -9.78
N THR A 92 7.58 6.69 -10.01
CA THR A 92 8.65 5.81 -9.57
C THR A 92 9.83 6.64 -9.10
N ASP A 93 10.34 6.26 -7.95
CA ASP A 93 11.55 6.82 -7.37
C ASP A 93 12.70 5.84 -7.54
N PHE A 94 13.76 6.30 -8.18
CA PHE A 94 14.97 5.54 -8.38
C PHE A 94 16.07 6.05 -7.46
N TYR A 95 16.67 5.13 -6.72
CA TYR A 95 17.83 5.42 -5.90
C TYR A 95 19.09 4.91 -6.60
N LEU A 96 20.08 5.81 -6.80
CA LEU A 96 21.38 5.45 -7.34
C LEU A 96 22.15 4.65 -6.29
N VAL A 97 22.59 3.48 -6.69
CA VAL A 97 23.32 2.57 -5.79
C VAL A 97 24.75 2.33 -6.28
N ASP A 98 25.66 2.35 -5.33
CA ASP A 98 27.02 1.88 -5.52
C ASP A 98 27.11 0.43 -5.05
N LEU A 99 27.70 -0.44 -5.85
CA LEU A 99 27.72 -1.89 -5.57
C LEU A 99 28.52 -2.26 -4.32
N ASP A 100 29.36 -1.35 -3.85
CA ASP A 100 30.26 -1.54 -2.70
C ASP A 100 29.74 -0.91 -1.41
N GLN A 101 28.59 -0.27 -1.44
CA GLN A 101 27.97 0.36 -0.29
C GLN A 101 26.68 -0.37 0.12
N THR A 102 26.45 -0.47 1.45
CA THR A 102 25.19 -1.01 1.98
C THR A 102 24.04 -0.06 1.70
N VAL A 103 22.88 -0.65 1.40
CA VAL A 103 21.62 0.07 1.15
C VAL A 103 20.52 -0.49 2.02
N GLU A 104 19.62 0.37 2.45
CA GLU A 104 18.41 0.01 3.16
C GLU A 104 17.30 -0.27 2.15
N VAL A 105 16.75 -1.48 2.20
CA VAL A 105 15.68 -1.94 1.30
C VAL A 105 14.56 -2.59 2.08
N SER A 106 13.31 -2.39 1.61
CA SER A 106 12.15 -3.11 2.12
C SER A 106 12.00 -4.41 1.33
N VAL A 107 12.00 -5.53 2.03
CA VAL A 107 11.88 -6.86 1.45
C VAL A 107 10.55 -7.48 1.89
N PRO A 108 9.73 -8.00 0.95
CA PRO A 108 8.47 -8.62 1.30
C PRO A 108 8.68 -9.96 2.02
N ILE A 109 7.82 -10.23 2.99
CA ILE A 109 7.76 -11.50 3.71
C ILE A 109 6.74 -12.39 3.01
N ARG A 110 7.12 -13.64 2.74
CA ARG A 110 6.23 -14.67 2.22
C ARG A 110 6.00 -15.74 3.26
N LEU A 111 4.74 -15.94 3.62
CA LEU A 111 4.36 -17.01 4.51
C LEU A 111 4.23 -18.32 3.70
N LEU A 112 4.94 -19.35 4.14
CA LEU A 112 4.91 -20.70 3.57
C LEU A 112 4.10 -21.62 4.46
N GLY A 113 3.34 -22.53 3.85
CA GLY A 113 2.53 -23.49 4.58
C GLY A 113 1.16 -22.97 5.00
N ARG A 114 0.44 -23.78 5.76
CA ARG A 114 -0.85 -23.46 6.36
C ARG A 114 -0.77 -23.75 7.84
N PRO A 115 -1.05 -22.78 8.72
CA PRO A 115 -0.97 -22.98 10.17
C PRO A 115 -1.96 -24.03 10.67
N GLU A 116 -1.53 -24.90 11.57
CA GLU A 116 -2.42 -25.86 12.25
C GLU A 116 -3.51 -25.14 13.04
N GLY A 117 -3.21 -23.99 13.63
CA GLY A 117 -4.17 -23.15 14.32
C GLY A 117 -5.32 -22.64 13.44
N VAL A 118 -5.10 -22.44 12.14
CA VAL A 118 -6.17 -22.05 11.19
C VAL A 118 -7.10 -23.24 10.92
N GLU A 119 -6.59 -24.48 10.92
CA GLU A 119 -7.42 -25.68 10.79
C GLU A 119 -8.30 -25.90 12.01
N LEU A 120 -7.86 -25.43 13.18
CA LEU A 120 -8.62 -25.42 14.43
C LEU A 120 -9.62 -24.26 14.55
N GLY A 121 -9.71 -23.40 13.49
CA GLY A 121 -10.66 -22.29 13.44
C GLY A 121 -10.04 -20.93 13.80
N GLY A 122 -8.74 -20.84 14.02
CA GLY A 122 -8.02 -19.58 14.22
C GLY A 122 -7.96 -18.73 12.94
N ILE A 123 -7.66 -17.45 13.11
CA ILE A 123 -7.46 -16.49 12.01
C ILE A 123 -5.98 -16.14 11.96
N LEU A 124 -5.36 -16.36 10.78
CA LEU A 124 -3.99 -15.92 10.53
C LEU A 124 -3.98 -14.42 10.31
N ASP A 125 -3.29 -13.69 11.17
CA ASP A 125 -3.01 -12.27 11.02
C ASP A 125 -1.56 -12.07 10.57
N HIS A 126 -1.35 -11.19 9.60
CA HIS A 126 -0.04 -10.87 9.03
C HIS A 126 0.17 -9.33 9.06
N PRO A 127 0.48 -8.77 10.24
CA PRO A 127 0.62 -7.34 10.42
C PRO A 127 1.84 -6.76 9.71
N LEU A 128 2.97 -7.48 9.70
CA LEU A 128 4.22 -7.03 9.11
C LEU A 128 4.49 -7.78 7.80
N ARG A 129 4.17 -7.16 6.67
CA ARG A 129 4.31 -7.76 5.34
C ARG A 129 5.64 -7.48 4.67
N GLU A 130 6.38 -6.49 5.13
CA GLU A 130 7.67 -6.07 4.61
C GLU A 130 8.62 -5.82 5.79
N ILE A 131 9.89 -6.15 5.61
CA ILE A 131 10.95 -5.92 6.58
C ILE A 131 12.03 -5.04 5.97
N GLU A 132 12.56 -4.11 6.75
CA GLU A 132 13.68 -3.27 6.34
C GLU A 132 15.00 -3.97 6.65
N LEU A 133 15.75 -4.22 5.59
CA LEU A 133 17.08 -4.85 5.66
C LEU A 133 18.15 -3.88 5.17
N GLU A 134 19.28 -3.90 5.83
CA GLU A 134 20.51 -3.26 5.35
C GLU A 134 21.44 -4.34 4.80
N CYS A 135 21.71 -4.29 3.50
CA CYS A 135 22.55 -5.27 2.82
C CYS A 135 23.26 -4.65 1.62
N LEU A 136 24.23 -5.39 1.04
CA LEU A 136 24.86 -5.01 -0.22
C LEU A 136 23.84 -5.20 -1.37
N PRO A 137 23.86 -4.34 -2.41
CA PRO A 137 22.91 -4.44 -3.53
C PRO A 137 22.91 -5.79 -4.25
N ARG A 138 24.03 -6.51 -4.20
CA ARG A 138 24.15 -7.85 -4.79
C ARG A 138 23.58 -8.96 -3.92
N ALA A 139 23.37 -8.71 -2.64
CA ALA A 139 22.89 -9.67 -1.65
C ALA A 139 21.42 -9.44 -1.26
N ILE A 140 20.72 -8.55 -1.97
CA ILE A 140 19.29 -8.27 -1.71
C ILE A 140 18.47 -9.52 -2.04
N PRO A 141 17.72 -10.10 -1.08
CA PRO A 141 16.85 -11.24 -1.35
C PRO A 141 15.58 -10.80 -2.06
N GLU A 142 14.94 -11.70 -2.78
CA GLU A 142 13.64 -11.46 -3.43
C GLU A 142 12.51 -11.39 -2.40
N SER A 143 12.56 -12.25 -1.41
CA SER A 143 11.63 -12.34 -0.29
C SER A 143 12.31 -12.99 0.90
N VAL A 144 11.75 -12.79 2.08
CA VAL A 144 12.06 -13.57 3.27
C VAL A 144 10.94 -14.59 3.44
N ASP A 145 11.28 -15.86 3.30
CA ASP A 145 10.31 -16.95 3.41
C ASP A 145 10.20 -17.38 4.88
N VAL A 146 8.96 -17.48 5.37
CA VAL A 146 8.65 -17.82 6.77
C VAL A 146 7.69 -18.97 6.79
N ASP A 147 8.09 -20.09 7.39
CA ASP A 147 7.22 -21.25 7.58
C ASP A 147 6.28 -21.03 8.77
N VAL A 148 4.99 -21.01 8.47
CA VAL A 148 3.93 -20.84 9.49
C VAL A 148 3.18 -22.13 9.81
N SER A 149 3.60 -23.26 9.24
CA SER A 149 2.87 -24.54 9.34
C SER A 149 2.68 -25.01 10.76
N ALA A 150 3.66 -24.77 11.64
CA ALA A 150 3.68 -25.23 13.03
C ALA A 150 3.00 -24.27 14.02
N LEU A 151 2.33 -23.20 13.55
CA LEU A 151 1.68 -22.24 14.42
C LEU A 151 0.33 -22.72 14.92
N ASP A 152 0.18 -22.78 16.25
CA ASP A 152 -1.07 -23.02 16.95
C ASP A 152 -1.86 -21.73 17.22
N VAL A 153 -3.10 -21.87 17.70
CA VAL A 153 -3.93 -20.72 18.09
C VAL A 153 -3.31 -20.02 19.30
N GLY A 154 -2.95 -18.77 19.14
CA GLY A 154 -2.29 -17.93 20.15
C GLY A 154 -0.78 -17.75 19.93
N ASP A 155 -0.20 -18.49 18.99
CA ASP A 155 1.23 -18.38 18.67
C ASP A 155 1.51 -17.20 17.74
N SER A 156 2.75 -16.69 17.83
CA SER A 156 3.25 -15.60 16.99
C SER A 156 4.72 -15.79 16.62
N ILE A 157 5.07 -15.45 15.38
CA ILE A 157 6.45 -15.37 14.89
C ILE A 157 6.88 -13.92 14.91
N HIS A 158 8.06 -13.65 15.44
CA HIS A 158 8.65 -12.31 15.51
C HIS A 158 9.79 -12.15 14.52
N VAL A 159 10.19 -10.90 14.28
CA VAL A 159 11.29 -10.56 13.38
C VAL A 159 12.59 -11.27 13.74
N ARG A 160 12.87 -11.45 15.04
CA ARG A 160 14.07 -12.18 15.54
C ARG A 160 14.14 -13.66 15.15
N ASP A 161 12.97 -14.26 14.83
CA ASP A 161 12.84 -15.69 14.52
C ASP A 161 13.00 -15.96 13.02
N LEU A 162 13.24 -14.90 12.21
CA LEU A 162 13.39 -14.97 10.77
C LEU A 162 14.76 -15.48 10.36
N GLU A 163 14.81 -16.37 9.37
CA GLU A 163 16.03 -16.79 8.71
C GLU A 163 16.46 -15.74 7.68
N LEU A 164 17.54 -15.03 7.99
CA LEU A 164 18.08 -13.98 7.15
C LEU A 164 19.19 -14.51 6.25
N PRO A 165 19.30 -13.98 5.01
CA PRO A 165 20.41 -14.32 4.15
C PRO A 165 21.75 -13.75 4.68
N GLU A 166 22.83 -14.39 4.32
CA GLU A 166 24.19 -13.97 4.72
C GLU A 166 24.48 -12.52 4.26
N GLY A 167 24.90 -11.68 5.20
CA GLY A 167 25.28 -10.29 4.93
C GLY A 167 24.13 -9.28 4.95
N ALA A 168 22.94 -9.66 5.40
CA ALA A 168 21.83 -8.76 5.68
C ALA A 168 21.70 -8.51 7.18
N SER A 169 21.48 -7.26 7.57
CA SER A 169 21.12 -6.87 8.93
C SER A 169 19.74 -6.25 8.97
N VAL A 170 18.97 -6.59 10.01
CA VAL A 170 17.61 -6.04 10.21
C VAL A 170 17.70 -4.66 10.80
N ARG A 171 16.89 -3.75 10.27
CA ARG A 171 16.67 -2.40 10.83
C ARG A 171 15.33 -2.30 11.56
N THR A 172 14.39 -3.15 11.21
CA THR A 172 13.07 -3.25 11.86
C THR A 172 13.24 -3.77 13.29
N ASP A 173 12.37 -3.37 14.21
CA ASP A 173 12.38 -3.85 15.60
C ASP A 173 12.19 -5.38 15.65
N GLU A 174 13.12 -6.07 16.30
CA GLU A 174 13.16 -7.53 16.42
C GLU A 174 11.95 -8.12 17.18
N ASN A 175 11.26 -7.29 17.99
CA ASN A 175 10.11 -7.72 18.79
C ASN A 175 8.77 -7.60 18.04
N LEU A 176 8.75 -7.04 16.84
CA LEU A 176 7.52 -6.96 16.07
C LEU A 176 7.06 -8.35 15.62
N ALA A 177 5.75 -8.59 15.75
CA ALA A 177 5.15 -9.81 15.23
C ALA A 177 5.04 -9.73 13.70
N VAL A 178 5.51 -10.79 13.04
CA VAL A 178 5.43 -10.97 11.59
C VAL A 178 4.11 -11.65 11.22
N ALA A 179 3.80 -12.72 11.89
CA ALA A 179 2.57 -13.47 11.73
C ALA A 179 2.09 -13.98 13.09
N SER A 180 0.78 -14.02 13.28
CA SER A 180 0.16 -14.60 14.48
C SER A 180 -1.15 -15.30 14.13
N VAL A 181 -1.51 -16.31 14.92
CA VAL A 181 -2.81 -16.98 14.79
C VAL A 181 -3.67 -16.60 15.97
N VAL A 182 -4.74 -15.87 15.73
CA VAL A 182 -5.66 -15.37 16.75
C VAL A 182 -6.90 -16.26 16.81
N ALA A 183 -7.41 -16.53 18.01
CA ALA A 183 -8.68 -17.22 18.17
C ALA A 183 -9.83 -16.38 17.55
N PRO A 184 -10.79 -17.01 16.87
CA PRO A 184 -11.95 -16.29 16.37
C PRO A 184 -12.73 -15.67 17.53
N VAL A 185 -13.01 -14.38 17.44
CA VAL A 185 -13.95 -13.73 18.36
C VAL A 185 -15.34 -14.15 17.93
N VAL A 186 -15.94 -15.07 18.65
CA VAL A 186 -17.38 -15.36 18.53
C VAL A 186 -18.08 -14.15 19.14
N ILE A 187 -18.58 -13.26 18.31
CA ILE A 187 -19.53 -12.25 18.74
C ILE A 187 -20.81 -13.04 19.02
N GLU A 188 -21.05 -13.39 20.30
CA GLU A 188 -22.39 -13.78 20.74
C GLU A 188 -23.28 -12.57 20.50
N GLU A 189 -24.08 -12.63 19.44
CA GLU A 189 -25.20 -11.70 19.29
C GLU A 189 -26.03 -11.86 20.56
N PRO A 190 -26.31 -10.78 21.30
CA PRO A 190 -27.19 -10.86 22.45
C PRO A 190 -28.53 -11.40 21.92
N VAL A 191 -28.85 -12.61 22.32
CA VAL A 191 -30.18 -13.18 22.14
C VAL A 191 -31.12 -12.16 22.74
N ALA A 192 -31.90 -11.52 21.89
CA ALA A 192 -33.03 -10.69 22.34
C ALA A 192 -33.94 -11.65 23.11
N GLU A 193 -33.97 -11.51 24.43
CA GLU A 193 -35.01 -12.11 25.26
C GLU A 193 -36.31 -11.52 24.77
N GLU A 194 -37.10 -12.36 24.10
CA GLU A 194 -38.52 -12.10 23.86
C GLU A 194 -39.16 -11.90 25.22
N PRO A 195 -39.86 -10.78 25.47
CA PRO A 195 -40.66 -10.64 26.68
C PRO A 195 -41.85 -11.62 26.56
N GLU A 196 -41.89 -12.58 27.49
CA GLU A 196 -43.05 -13.42 27.71
C GLU A 196 -44.30 -12.56 27.90
N GLU A 197 -45.29 -12.83 27.07
CA GLU A 197 -46.67 -12.41 27.24
C GLU A 197 -47.19 -12.91 28.59
N GLY A 198 -47.53 -11.97 29.45
CA GLY A 198 -48.34 -12.17 30.65
C GLY A 198 -49.57 -11.27 30.58
N GLU A 199 -50.71 -11.90 30.27
CA GLU A 199 -52.09 -11.45 30.40
C GLU A 199 -52.35 -10.46 31.57
N GLU A 200 -53.16 -9.45 31.44
CA GLU A 200 -54.61 -9.41 31.59
C GLU A 200 -55.12 -7.96 31.76
N LEU A 201 -56.11 -7.63 30.94
CA LEU A 201 -57.38 -6.93 31.23
C LEU A 201 -57.39 -5.69 32.17
N GLU A 202 -57.82 -4.52 31.77
CA GLU A 202 -59.22 -4.05 31.73
C GLU A 202 -59.28 -2.56 31.39
N GLU A 203 -60.18 -2.27 30.47
CA GLU A 203 -61.22 -1.23 30.42
C GLU A 203 -60.93 0.20 30.88
N GLY A 204 -61.27 1.11 30.01
CA GLY A 204 -61.64 2.49 30.38
C GLY A 204 -61.33 3.52 29.32
N GLU A 205 -62.18 3.62 28.34
CA GLU A 205 -63.07 4.73 28.00
C GLU A 205 -62.46 6.10 27.69
N GLU A 206 -62.73 6.46 26.44
CA GLU A 206 -63.22 7.74 25.92
C GLU A 206 -62.39 9.03 26.03
N ALA A 207 -62.25 9.58 24.92
CA ALA A 207 -62.70 10.87 24.40
C ALA A 207 -61.58 11.63 23.65
N GLU A 208 -61.79 11.74 22.36
CA GLU A 208 -62.21 12.95 21.63
C GLU A 208 -61.22 14.11 21.57
N GLY A 209 -61.00 14.53 20.36
CA GLY A 209 -60.61 15.89 20.02
C GLY A 209 -59.41 15.98 19.08
N ALA A 210 -59.64 15.84 17.81
CA ALA A 210 -59.90 16.91 16.85
C ALA A 210 -58.67 17.79 16.54
N GLU A 211 -58.36 17.72 15.26
CA GLU A 211 -58.25 18.86 14.34
C GLU A 211 -57.00 19.74 14.35
N GLY A 212 -56.54 19.92 13.12
CA GLY A 212 -55.85 21.09 12.66
C GLY A 212 -54.49 20.78 12.02
N ALA A 213 -54.40 20.42 10.76
CA ALA A 213 -54.50 21.26 9.58
C ALA A 213 -53.37 22.29 9.43
N GLU A 214 -52.79 22.15 8.27
CA GLU A 214 -52.27 23.16 7.35
C GLU A 214 -50.82 23.65 7.58
N ALA A 215 -50.01 23.37 6.61
CA ALA A 215 -49.79 24.11 5.36
C ALA A 215 -48.81 25.29 5.50
N GLY A 216 -47.93 25.41 4.59
CA GLY A 216 -47.15 26.59 4.25
C GLY A 216 -45.71 26.23 3.92
N GLU A 217 -45.34 25.86 2.77
CA GLU A 217 -45.18 26.56 1.47
C GLU A 217 -44.50 27.90 1.52
N ALA A 218 -43.65 28.02 0.52
CA ALA A 218 -43.07 29.20 -0.09
C ALA A 218 -41.70 29.65 0.44
N ALA A 219 -40.71 29.48 -0.35
CA ALA A 219 -40.36 30.21 -1.57
C ALA A 219 -39.65 31.53 -1.31
N SER A 220 -38.72 31.70 -2.08
CA SER A 220 -38.19 32.84 -2.86
C SER A 220 -36.77 33.14 -2.55
N GLU A 221 -35.92 32.97 -3.53
CA GLU A 221 -35.59 33.98 -4.57
C GLU A 221 -35.06 35.27 -3.95
N THR A 222 -33.87 35.63 -4.28
CA THR A 222 -33.64 36.66 -5.30
C THR A 222 -32.22 37.16 -5.21
N SER A 223 -31.54 37.04 -6.30
CA SER A 223 -30.93 38.08 -7.15
C SER A 223 -29.74 38.80 -6.55
N ALA A 224 -28.73 38.67 -7.31
CA ALA A 224 -28.32 39.52 -8.40
C ALA A 224 -27.43 40.71 -8.00
N GLU A 225 -26.36 40.72 -8.73
CA GLU A 225 -25.88 41.86 -9.49
C GLU A 225 -25.22 42.99 -8.72
N THR A 226 -24.03 43.27 -9.06
CA THR A 226 -23.62 44.48 -9.77
C THR A 226 -22.12 44.66 -9.63
N LYS A 227 -21.41 44.51 -10.74
CA LYS A 227 -20.75 45.57 -11.47
C LYS A 227 -19.54 46.26 -10.86
N GLU A 228 -18.49 46.09 -11.53
CA GLU A 228 -17.74 47.04 -12.38
C GLU A 228 -16.62 47.87 -11.73
N ARG A 229 -15.53 47.86 -12.50
CA ARG A 229 -14.49 48.90 -12.65
C ARG A 229 -13.47 49.00 -11.53
N GLY A 230 -12.26 49.10 -11.79
CA GLY A 230 -11.47 49.69 -12.84
C GLY A 230 -10.02 49.80 -12.39
N GLU A 231 -9.21 49.92 -13.31
CA GLU A 231 -7.83 50.37 -13.51
C GLU A 231 -6.75 49.30 -13.32
#